data_00b13a345c82c70f4cb3e38aa9e187a8
#
_entry.id   00b13a345c82c70f4cb3e38aa9e187a8
#
_cell.length_a   1.000
_cell.length_b   1.000
_cell.length_c   1.000
_cell.angle_alpha   90.00
_cell.angle_beta   90.00
_cell.angle_gamma   90.00
#
_symmetry.space_group_name_H-M   'P 1'
#
loop_
_entity.id
_entity.type
_entity.pdbx_description
1 polymer ?
#
loop_
_entity_poly.entity_id
_entity_poly.type
_entity_poly.pdbx_seq_one_letter_code
_entity_poly.pdbx_strand_id
1 'polypeptide(L)'
;MNYHLPLVLLLVFLFFFKAEAQENSASYISSSIQDLNTPNDALNLINEQFLTRQAQINNSNTNITLITQVGENNTSSVTTFANQSEVTLGQYGNNNNIELALSATTIDYRVLQNGNNNQLLEFNTGTTTQLLQRNITQTGNGQRLEIHGNNALQDRMVIRMNNDHQSLIIRNNQ
;
A
#
# COMPACT_ATOMS: atom_id res chain seq x y z
N MET A 1 60.26 -25.72 10.72
CA MET A 1 59.93 -24.28 10.81
C MET A 1 58.45 -24.13 10.57
N ASN A 2 57.66 -23.83 11.61
CA ASN A 2 56.22 -24.03 11.64
C ASN A 2 55.47 -22.81 11.08
N TYR A 3 54.80 -22.97 9.95
CA TYR A 3 54.00 -21.91 9.26
C TYR A 3 52.52 -21.90 9.67
N HIS A 4 52.18 -22.28 10.90
CA HIS A 4 50.77 -22.34 11.34
C HIS A 4 50.25 -21.06 12.02
N LEU A 5 51.14 -20.07 12.29
CA LEU A 5 50.76 -18.85 13.02
C LEU A 5 49.92 -17.84 12.21
N PRO A 6 50.14 -17.64 10.89
CA PRO A 6 49.36 -16.64 10.13
C PRO A 6 47.92 -17.10 9.82
N LEU A 7 47.66 -18.41 9.77
CA LEU A 7 46.32 -18.92 9.45
C LEU A 7 45.32 -18.72 10.60
N VAL A 8 45.80 -18.88 11.84
CA VAL A 8 44.98 -18.69 13.05
C VAL A 8 44.61 -17.21 13.24
N LEU A 9 45.55 -16.31 12.91
CA LEU A 9 45.29 -14.86 13.02
C LEU A 9 44.27 -14.36 11.98
N LEU A 10 44.24 -14.96 10.79
CA LEU A 10 43.24 -14.64 9.77
C LEU A 10 41.84 -15.12 10.16
N LEU A 11 41.74 -16.28 10.82
CA LEU A 11 40.44 -16.83 11.24
C LEU A 11 39.80 -16.02 12.38
N VAL A 12 40.62 -15.44 13.27
CA VAL A 12 40.14 -14.61 14.39
C VAL A 12 39.60 -13.26 13.89
N PHE A 13 40.14 -12.73 12.79
CA PHE A 13 39.65 -11.44 12.23
C PHE A 13 38.30 -11.54 11.56
N LEU A 14 37.84 -12.72 11.13
CA LEU A 14 36.54 -12.92 10.49
C LEU A 14 35.35 -12.91 11.47
N PHE A 15 35.59 -13.00 12.78
CA PHE A 15 34.53 -13.02 13.79
C PHE A 15 34.12 -11.63 14.32
N PHE A 16 34.76 -10.54 13.89
CA PHE A 16 34.46 -9.20 14.39
C PHE A 16 33.59 -8.34 13.46
N PHE A 17 33.16 -8.85 12.30
CA PHE A 17 32.14 -8.17 11.53
C PHE A 17 30.77 -8.48 12.15
N LYS A 18 30.35 -7.64 13.08
CA LYS A 18 28.93 -7.55 13.40
C LYS A 18 28.22 -7.08 12.15
N ALA A 19 27.47 -7.97 11.49
CA ALA A 19 26.46 -7.54 10.56
C ALA A 19 25.38 -6.83 11.39
N GLU A 20 25.44 -5.53 11.49
CA GLU A 20 24.30 -4.74 11.92
C GLU A 20 23.27 -4.83 10.79
N ALA A 21 22.35 -5.78 10.94
CA ALA A 21 21.11 -5.72 10.18
C ALA A 21 20.47 -4.38 10.56
N GLN A 22 20.37 -3.49 9.60
CA GLN A 22 19.68 -2.23 9.75
C GLN A 22 18.21 -2.59 10.06
N GLU A 23 17.87 -2.54 11.34
CA GLU A 23 16.51 -2.67 11.81
C GLU A 23 15.75 -1.45 11.27
N ASN A 24 15.13 -1.65 10.10
CA ASN A 24 14.17 -0.70 9.59
C ASN A 24 13.01 -0.76 10.59
N SER A 25 13.01 0.14 11.55
CA SER A 25 11.94 0.27 12.54
C SER A 25 10.68 0.71 11.80
N ALA A 26 10.00 -0.25 11.19
CA ALA A 26 8.60 -0.10 10.87
C ALA A 26 7.89 0.13 12.20
N SER A 27 7.55 1.37 12.50
CA SER A 27 6.74 1.69 13.65
C SER A 27 5.34 1.11 13.42
N TYR A 28 5.10 -0.09 13.91
CA TYR A 28 3.77 -0.65 13.99
C TYR A 28 3.00 0.17 15.02
N ILE A 29 2.16 1.08 14.55
CA ILE A 29 1.16 1.68 15.42
C ILE A 29 0.09 0.61 15.65
N SER A 30 0.24 -0.14 16.72
CA SER A 30 -0.85 -0.90 17.30
C SER A 30 -1.83 0.10 17.91
N SER A 31 -2.69 0.70 17.09
CA SER A 31 -3.89 1.32 17.62
C SER A 31 -4.74 0.19 18.17
N SER A 32 -5.17 0.29 19.42
CA SER A 32 -6.19 -0.57 19.98
C SER A 32 -7.38 -0.59 19.02
N ILE A 33 -7.53 -1.68 18.30
CA ILE A 33 -8.70 -1.90 17.45
C ILE A 33 -9.85 -2.07 18.44
N GLN A 34 -10.56 -0.97 18.70
CA GLN A 34 -11.89 -1.06 19.32
C GLN A 34 -12.75 -1.83 18.35
N ASP A 35 -13.60 -2.70 18.85
CA ASP A 35 -14.51 -3.54 18.07
C ASP A 35 -15.12 -2.76 16.90
N LEU A 36 -14.63 -3.00 15.70
CA LEU A 36 -15.18 -2.42 14.49
C LEU A 36 -16.45 -3.21 14.14
N ASN A 37 -17.58 -2.76 14.64
CA ASN A 37 -18.85 -3.47 14.50
C ASN A 37 -19.65 -3.08 13.27
N THR A 38 -19.27 -2.00 12.61
CA THR A 38 -19.97 -1.51 11.42
C THR A 38 -19.01 -1.05 10.31
N PRO A 39 -19.45 -1.05 9.03
CA PRO A 39 -18.68 -0.48 7.92
C PRO A 39 -18.31 0.98 8.11
N ASN A 40 -19.15 1.74 8.83
CA ASN A 40 -18.88 3.14 9.13
C ASN A 40 -17.72 3.30 10.13
N ASP A 41 -17.55 2.37 11.05
CA ASP A 41 -16.45 2.41 12.02
C ASP A 41 -15.11 2.19 11.30
N ALA A 42 -15.04 1.26 10.36
CA ALA A 42 -13.86 1.06 9.52
C ALA A 42 -13.54 2.29 8.66
N LEU A 43 -14.56 2.92 8.07
CA LEU A 43 -14.41 4.14 7.29
C LEU A 43 -13.93 5.31 8.15
N ASN A 44 -14.48 5.48 9.34
CA ASN A 44 -14.07 6.52 10.27
C ASN A 44 -12.62 6.31 10.73
N LEU A 45 -12.23 5.09 11.05
CA LEU A 45 -10.86 4.76 11.42
C LEU A 45 -9.86 5.11 10.30
N ILE A 46 -10.18 4.76 9.06
CA ILE A 46 -9.36 5.09 7.89
C ILE A 46 -9.25 6.60 7.73
N ASN A 47 -10.35 7.32 7.88
CA ASN A 47 -10.36 8.77 7.77
C ASN A 47 -9.60 9.46 8.91
N GLU A 48 -9.75 9.02 10.15
CA GLU A 48 -9.02 9.56 11.30
C GLU A 48 -7.51 9.33 11.18
N GLN A 49 -7.10 8.14 10.81
CA GLN A 49 -5.69 7.83 10.58
C GLN A 49 -5.11 8.66 9.44
N PHE A 50 -5.90 8.91 8.41
CA PHE A 50 -5.50 9.79 7.32
C PHE A 50 -5.28 11.24 7.79
N LEU A 51 -6.24 11.84 8.47
CA LEU A 51 -6.17 13.23 8.94
C LEU A 51 -5.01 13.44 9.91
N THR A 52 -4.75 12.49 10.80
CA THR A 52 -3.64 12.55 11.76
C THR A 52 -2.28 12.53 11.06
N ARG A 53 -2.15 11.80 9.96
CA ARG A 53 -0.88 11.66 9.23
C ARG A 53 -0.63 12.76 8.22
N GLN A 54 -1.67 13.34 7.62
CA GLN A 54 -1.51 14.46 6.70
C GLN A 54 -0.78 15.66 7.35
N ALA A 55 -0.94 15.83 8.67
CA ALA A 55 -0.23 16.85 9.43
C ALA A 55 1.29 16.55 9.57
N GLN A 56 1.71 15.30 9.46
CA GLN A 56 3.11 14.88 9.59
C GLN A 56 3.87 14.85 8.25
N ILE A 57 3.18 14.72 7.13
CA ILE A 57 3.79 14.49 5.79
C ILE A 57 4.31 15.79 5.17
N ASN A 58 3.86 16.94 5.60
CA ASN A 58 4.18 18.22 4.96
C ASN A 58 5.67 18.62 4.95
N ASN A 59 6.57 17.83 5.55
CA ASN A 59 7.98 18.19 5.69
C ASN A 59 9.02 17.12 5.36
N SER A 60 8.65 15.96 4.79
CA SER A 60 9.65 14.94 4.47
C SER A 60 9.28 14.09 3.26
N ASN A 61 10.27 13.76 2.44
CA ASN A 61 10.15 12.74 1.39
C ASN A 61 9.96 11.37 2.08
N THR A 62 8.74 11.00 2.37
CA THR A 62 8.40 9.76 3.05
C THR A 62 7.47 8.92 2.20
N ASN A 63 7.67 7.61 2.26
CA ASN A 63 6.77 6.63 1.68
C ASN A 63 6.01 5.93 2.80
N ILE A 64 4.69 6.08 2.82
CA ILE A 64 3.82 5.52 3.84
C ILE A 64 2.78 4.63 3.17
N THR A 65 2.62 3.43 3.70
CA THR A 65 1.54 2.52 3.32
C THR A 65 0.79 2.09 4.57
N LEU A 66 -0.51 2.34 4.61
CA LEU A 66 -1.40 1.92 5.65
C LEU A 66 -2.39 0.90 5.10
N ILE A 67 -2.47 -0.28 5.71
CA ILE A 67 -3.40 -1.33 5.33
C ILE A 67 -4.25 -1.70 6.55
N THR A 68 -5.56 -1.67 6.38
CA THR A 68 -6.53 -2.11 7.38
C THR A 68 -7.42 -3.19 6.74
N GLN A 69 -7.45 -4.38 7.34
CA GLN A 69 -8.25 -5.49 6.87
C GLN A 69 -9.12 -6.02 8.02
N VAL A 70 -10.42 -6.15 7.77
CA VAL A 70 -11.41 -6.69 8.71
C VAL A 70 -12.24 -7.75 8.02
N GLY A 71 -12.26 -8.97 8.56
CA GLY A 71 -12.91 -10.14 7.97
C GLY A 71 -11.90 -11.19 7.51
N GLU A 72 -12.35 -12.16 6.75
CA GLU A 72 -11.59 -13.34 6.39
C GLU A 72 -11.09 -13.29 4.93
N ASN A 73 -9.90 -13.87 4.67
CA ASN A 73 -9.34 -14.06 3.34
C ASN A 73 -9.21 -12.77 2.50
N ASN A 74 -9.04 -11.63 3.15
CA ASN A 74 -8.72 -10.39 2.45
C ASN A 74 -7.23 -10.37 2.09
N THR A 75 -6.92 -9.95 0.87
CA THR A 75 -5.54 -9.85 0.39
C THR A 75 -5.25 -8.47 -0.14
N SER A 76 -4.05 -7.98 0.10
CA SER A 76 -3.53 -6.75 -0.48
C SER A 76 -2.05 -6.93 -0.82
N SER A 77 -1.63 -6.34 -1.92
CA SER A 77 -0.23 -6.24 -2.31
C SER A 77 0.00 -4.79 -2.71
N VAL A 78 1.18 -4.26 -2.49
CA VAL A 78 1.46 -2.86 -2.85
C VAL A 78 2.79 -2.81 -3.53
N THR A 79 3.35 -2.34 -4.25
CA THR A 79 4.75 -2.17 -4.70
C THR A 79 5.06 -0.68 -4.67
N THR A 80 5.08 0.22 -5.15
CA THR A 80 5.30 1.66 -5.12
C THR A 80 6.71 2.05 -5.57
N PHE A 81 6.79 2.89 -6.56
CA PHE A 81 8.02 3.57 -6.97
C PHE A 81 7.73 5.07 -6.98
N ALA A 82 8.12 5.77 -5.92
CA ALA A 82 7.84 7.20 -5.77
C ALA A 82 8.91 7.90 -4.92
N ASN A 83 9.09 9.20 -5.12
CA ASN A 83 9.87 10.03 -4.21
C ASN A 83 9.10 10.27 -2.91
N GLN A 84 7.78 10.39 -3.03
CA GLN A 84 6.87 10.54 -1.90
C GLN A 84 5.58 9.77 -2.20
N SER A 85 5.14 8.95 -1.24
CA SER A 85 3.88 8.21 -1.39
C SER A 85 3.10 8.12 -0.10
N GLU A 86 1.80 8.26 -0.22
CA GLU A 86 0.81 7.89 0.78
C GLU A 86 -0.19 6.93 0.15
N VAL A 87 -0.19 5.69 0.61
CA VAL A 87 -1.12 4.65 0.15
C VAL A 87 -1.94 4.16 1.34
N THR A 88 -3.25 4.35 1.28
CA THR A 88 -4.18 3.88 2.33
C THR A 88 -5.16 2.87 1.74
N LEU A 89 -5.13 1.66 2.24
CA LEU A 89 -5.98 0.56 1.81
C LEU A 89 -6.87 0.08 2.96
N GLY A 90 -8.17 0.04 2.74
CA GLY A 90 -9.15 -0.52 3.68
C GLY A 90 -9.97 -1.63 3.02
N GLN A 91 -10.04 -2.79 3.67
CA GLN A 91 -10.90 -3.90 3.27
C GLN A 91 -11.78 -4.31 4.44
N TYR A 92 -13.09 -4.25 4.26
CA TYR A 92 -14.10 -4.69 5.21
C TYR A 92 -15.00 -5.74 4.56
N GLY A 93 -15.09 -6.92 5.15
CA GLY A 93 -15.79 -8.09 4.61
C GLY A 93 -14.83 -9.22 4.25
N ASN A 94 -15.22 -10.13 3.38
CA ASN A 94 -14.47 -11.35 3.13
C ASN A 94 -14.03 -11.48 1.66
N ASN A 95 -12.90 -12.15 1.43
CA ASN A 95 -12.39 -12.49 0.11
C ASN A 95 -12.17 -11.27 -0.81
N ASN A 96 -11.86 -10.11 -0.27
CA ASN A 96 -11.53 -8.94 -1.06
C ASN A 96 -10.06 -8.96 -1.46
N ASN A 97 -9.78 -8.50 -2.67
CA ASN A 97 -8.42 -8.47 -3.22
C ASN A 97 -8.06 -7.10 -3.79
N ILE A 98 -6.89 -6.59 -3.39
CA ILE A 98 -6.24 -5.41 -3.96
C ILE A 98 -4.85 -5.84 -4.42
N GLU A 99 -4.41 -5.31 -5.57
CA GLU A 99 -3.02 -5.51 -5.99
C GLU A 99 -2.38 -4.19 -6.41
N LEU A 100 -1.81 -3.50 -6.80
CA LEU A 100 -1.50 -2.15 -7.25
C LEU A 100 -0.26 -2.07 -8.15
N ALA A 101 0.93 -2.05 -7.72
CA ALA A 101 2.23 -1.83 -8.34
C ALA A 101 2.65 -0.35 -8.52
N LEU A 102 1.94 0.52 -9.16
CA LEU A 102 2.09 1.97 -9.26
C LEU A 102 3.52 2.47 -9.70
N SER A 103 3.65 3.70 -10.11
CA SER A 103 4.91 4.44 -10.33
C SER A 103 4.59 5.90 -10.65
N ALA A 104 5.05 6.84 -9.83
CA ALA A 104 4.92 8.28 -10.06
C ALA A 104 5.92 9.05 -9.19
N THR A 105 6.13 10.33 -9.42
CA THR A 105 6.96 11.15 -8.53
C THR A 105 6.32 11.31 -7.16
N THR A 106 5.01 11.54 -7.13
CA THR A 106 4.20 11.63 -5.91
C THR A 106 2.94 10.77 -6.04
N ILE A 107 2.62 10.01 -5.01
CA ILE A 107 1.45 9.14 -4.97
C ILE A 107 0.59 9.49 -3.75
N ASP A 108 -0.69 9.79 -3.97
CA ASP A 108 -1.74 9.90 -2.94
C ASP A 108 -2.87 8.94 -3.34
N TYR A 109 -2.91 7.78 -2.73
CA TYR A 109 -3.77 6.69 -3.17
C TYR A 109 -4.62 6.13 -2.04
N ARG A 110 -5.92 6.10 -2.22
CA ARG A 110 -6.87 5.57 -1.25
C ARG A 110 -7.81 4.57 -1.86
N VAL A 111 -7.99 3.44 -1.19
CA VAL A 111 -8.96 2.41 -1.54
C VAL A 111 -9.77 2.03 -0.32
N LEU A 112 -11.07 1.93 -0.50
CA LEU A 112 -11.98 1.27 0.41
C LEU A 112 -12.78 0.20 -0.34
N GLN A 113 -12.65 -1.05 0.07
CA GLN A 113 -13.54 -2.14 -0.31
C GLN A 113 -14.43 -2.50 0.89
N ASN A 114 -15.74 -2.36 0.73
CA ASN A 114 -16.73 -2.67 1.74
C ASN A 114 -17.76 -3.65 1.18
N GLY A 115 -17.67 -4.91 1.56
CA GLY A 115 -18.46 -6.04 1.06
C GLY A 115 -17.58 -7.25 0.81
N ASN A 116 -18.05 -8.18 0.00
CA ASN A 116 -17.35 -9.45 -0.19
C ASN A 116 -16.97 -9.66 -1.67
N ASN A 117 -15.88 -10.39 -1.90
CA ASN A 117 -15.42 -10.79 -3.23
C ASN A 117 -15.15 -9.61 -4.17
N ASN A 118 -14.74 -8.46 -3.66
CA ASN A 118 -14.39 -7.31 -4.48
C ASN A 118 -12.93 -7.41 -4.93
N GLN A 119 -12.67 -6.99 -6.17
CA GLN A 119 -11.36 -6.99 -6.78
C GLN A 119 -10.99 -5.57 -7.25
N LEU A 120 -9.75 -5.20 -7.09
CA LEU A 120 -9.18 -3.99 -7.69
C LEU A 120 -8.09 -4.41 -8.69
N LEU A 121 -7.03 -4.25 -8.79
CA LEU A 121 -5.84 -4.54 -9.61
C LEU A 121 -5.12 -3.29 -10.08
N GLU A 122 -4.57 -2.64 -10.49
CA GLU A 122 -4.11 -1.41 -11.12
C GLU A 122 -2.83 -1.56 -11.97
N PHE A 123 -1.72 -1.71 -11.69
CA PHE A 123 -0.39 -1.71 -12.33
C PHE A 123 0.25 -0.33 -12.56
N ASN A 124 -0.20 0.50 -13.41
CA ASN A 124 0.27 1.86 -13.70
C ASN A 124 1.81 2.05 -13.67
N THR A 125 2.55 1.43 -14.53
CA THR A 125 4.02 1.55 -14.61
C THR A 125 4.52 2.80 -15.36
N GLY A 126 3.73 3.86 -15.43
CA GLY A 126 4.04 5.07 -16.19
C GLY A 126 5.21 5.88 -15.62
N THR A 127 6.22 6.11 -16.41
CA THR A 127 7.47 6.78 -16.02
C THR A 127 7.39 8.31 -16.01
N THR A 128 6.30 8.92 -16.45
CA THR A 128 6.17 10.37 -16.65
C THR A 128 5.19 11.07 -15.73
N THR A 129 4.42 10.33 -14.93
CA THR A 129 3.43 10.92 -14.03
C THR A 129 4.09 11.61 -12.85
N GLN A 130 3.84 12.92 -12.70
CA GLN A 130 4.33 13.66 -11.54
C GLN A 130 3.49 13.40 -10.28
N LEU A 131 2.16 13.44 -10.42
CA LEU A 131 1.22 13.19 -9.32
C LEU A 131 0.20 12.14 -9.72
N LEU A 132 0.15 11.05 -8.98
CA LEU A 132 -0.92 10.05 -9.07
C LEU A 132 -1.81 10.16 -7.84
N GLN A 133 -3.01 10.71 -8.02
CA GLN A 133 -3.99 10.88 -6.94
C GLN A 133 -5.27 10.10 -7.26
N ARG A 134 -5.60 9.12 -6.43
CA ARG A 134 -6.80 8.32 -6.60
C ARG A 134 -7.56 8.13 -5.29
N ASN A 135 -8.87 8.15 -5.41
CA ASN A 135 -9.77 7.77 -4.33
C ASN A 135 -10.81 6.78 -4.89
N ILE A 136 -10.70 5.53 -4.50
CA ILE A 136 -11.54 4.44 -5.01
C ILE A 136 -12.36 3.87 -3.87
N THR A 137 -13.66 3.78 -4.07
CA THR A 137 -14.59 3.14 -3.14
C THR A 137 -15.40 2.08 -3.89
N GLN A 138 -15.35 0.86 -3.39
CA GLN A 138 -16.18 -0.25 -3.81
C GLN A 138 -17.09 -0.64 -2.63
N THR A 139 -18.39 -0.44 -2.77
CA THR A 139 -19.40 -0.81 -1.76
C THR A 139 -20.41 -1.75 -2.38
N GLY A 140 -20.44 -2.99 -1.89
CA GLY A 140 -21.23 -4.09 -2.45
C GLY A 140 -20.39 -5.34 -2.64
N ASN A 141 -20.91 -6.31 -3.35
CA ASN A 141 -20.29 -7.62 -3.50
C ASN A 141 -19.91 -7.92 -4.96
N GLY A 142 -18.81 -8.63 -5.14
CA GLY A 142 -18.40 -9.13 -6.45
C GLY A 142 -18.06 -8.04 -7.48
N GLN A 143 -17.61 -6.90 -7.03
CA GLN A 143 -17.22 -5.80 -7.90
C GLN A 143 -15.81 -6.02 -8.46
N ARG A 144 -15.58 -5.60 -9.69
CA ARG A 144 -14.29 -5.67 -10.36
C ARG A 144 -13.89 -4.32 -10.92
N LEU A 145 -12.75 -3.83 -10.55
CA LEU A 145 -12.07 -2.68 -11.14
C LEU A 145 -10.75 -3.19 -11.73
N GLU A 146 -10.33 -2.64 -12.85
CA GLU A 146 -8.96 -2.85 -13.35
C GLU A 146 -8.30 -1.55 -13.66
N ILE A 147 -7.37 -1.10 -13.93
CA ILE A 147 -6.86 0.17 -14.46
C ILE A 147 -5.69 -0.14 -15.37
N HIS A 148 -4.65 -0.51 -15.31
CA HIS A 148 -3.45 -0.89 -16.02
C HIS A 148 -2.50 0.28 -16.25
N GLY A 149 -2.57 1.02 -17.33
CA GLY A 149 -1.63 2.10 -17.63
C GLY A 149 -2.07 3.46 -17.07
N ASN A 150 -1.29 4.48 -17.32
CA ASN A 150 -1.59 5.85 -16.90
C ASN A 150 -1.48 6.84 -18.07
N ASN A 151 -2.28 7.92 -18.00
CA ASN A 151 -2.14 9.11 -18.82
C ASN A 151 -2.55 10.35 -18.01
N ALA A 152 -2.30 11.54 -18.52
CA ALA A 152 -2.60 12.80 -17.82
C ALA A 152 -4.07 12.94 -17.38
N LEU A 153 -5.02 12.32 -18.08
CA LEU A 153 -6.43 12.33 -17.68
C LEU A 153 -6.70 11.45 -16.45
N GLN A 154 -5.84 10.52 -16.16
CA GLN A 154 -5.99 9.59 -15.03
C GLN A 154 -5.17 10.02 -13.81
N ASP A 155 -4.41 11.08 -13.88
CA ASP A 155 -3.55 11.53 -12.77
C ASP A 155 -4.36 11.82 -11.50
N ARG A 156 -5.58 12.32 -11.66
CA ARG A 156 -6.51 12.57 -10.55
C ARG A 156 -7.86 11.94 -10.85
N MET A 157 -8.26 10.97 -10.06
CA MET A 157 -9.50 10.23 -10.30
C MET A 157 -10.21 9.85 -9.01
N VAL A 158 -11.53 10.00 -9.01
CA VAL A 158 -12.42 9.48 -7.97
C VAL A 158 -13.37 8.47 -8.59
N ILE A 159 -13.34 7.25 -8.10
CA ILE A 159 -14.20 6.16 -8.57
C ILE A 159 -15.05 5.66 -7.41
N ARG A 160 -16.36 5.56 -7.65
CA ARG A 160 -17.29 4.97 -6.69
C ARG A 160 -18.14 3.91 -7.38
N MET A 161 -18.08 2.71 -6.84
CA MET A 161 -18.90 1.56 -7.27
C MET A 161 -19.79 1.19 -6.08
N ASN A 162 -21.10 1.35 -6.24
CA ASN A 162 -22.03 1.25 -5.11
C ASN A 162 -23.07 0.12 -5.26
N ASN A 163 -22.98 -0.70 -6.30
CA ASN A 163 -23.89 -1.81 -6.54
C ASN A 163 -23.12 -3.13 -6.70
N ASP A 164 -23.77 -4.22 -6.41
CA ASP A 164 -23.18 -5.55 -6.57
C ASP A 164 -22.83 -5.84 -8.05
N HIS A 165 -21.79 -6.64 -8.24
CA HIS A 165 -21.35 -7.17 -9.54
C HIS A 165 -21.05 -6.10 -10.62
N GLN A 166 -20.69 -4.90 -10.22
CA GLN A 166 -20.22 -3.89 -11.17
C GLN A 166 -18.81 -4.24 -11.66
N SER A 167 -18.55 -3.96 -12.93
CA SER A 167 -17.22 -4.08 -13.52
C SER A 167 -16.83 -2.78 -14.23
N LEU A 168 -15.65 -2.29 -13.95
CA LEU A 168 -15.04 -1.13 -14.60
C LEU A 168 -13.62 -1.49 -15.02
N ILE A 169 -13.32 -1.33 -16.30
CA ILE A 169 -11.98 -1.55 -16.83
C ILE A 169 -11.54 -0.28 -17.54
N ILE A 170 -10.43 0.27 -17.11
CA ILE A 170 -9.82 1.45 -17.73
C ILE A 170 -8.47 0.98 -18.27
N ARG A 171 -8.30 0.97 -19.59
CA ARG A 171 -7.05 0.60 -20.23
C ARG A 171 -6.50 1.77 -21.01
N ASN A 172 -5.29 2.10 -20.80
CA ASN A 172 -4.57 3.05 -21.59
C ASN A 172 -3.35 2.36 -22.20
N ASN A 173 -3.37 2.24 -23.53
CA ASN A 173 -2.23 1.74 -24.30
C ASN A 173 -1.54 2.97 -24.91
N GLN A 174 -0.33 3.27 -24.46
CA GLN A 174 0.58 4.18 -25.14
C GLN A 174 1.37 3.40 -26.17
#